data_b1877690c3efaf4c413a4352038d5bb3
#
_entry.id   b1877690c3efaf4c413a4352038d5bb3
#
_cell.length_a   1.000
_cell.length_b   1.000
_cell.length_c   1.000
_cell.angle_alpha   90.00
_cell.angle_beta   90.00
_cell.angle_gamma   90.00
#
_symmetry.space_group_name_H-M   'P 1'
#
loop_
_entity.id
_entity.type
_entity.pdbx_description
1 polymer ?
#
loop_
_entity_poly.entity_id
_entity_poly.type
_entity_poly.pdbx_seq_one_letter_code
_entity_poly.pdbx_strand_id
1 'polypeptide(L)'
;NNVYFELADGTVITISKTGQSADPNVIQFEDALVKAICITNWDTDGDGELSYEEAAAVTTIGTEFNGKGIFAFDELQYFTGMTSIPSSAFSDCSELLSIKLPDNIISINDTAFARCQSLREIHIPASIESIGTRVFYYCQSLREIHIPANTESIGNGAFESCTKLTTVTFGKESKLRTIAGSYGNSSSYCYGTFMSCQNLSAIEIPASVETIEAAAFHNCKSLATVTFEKKSRLRTIGGGYVSASKSHYGAFSNCTVLTDIEIPASVETIETAAFMGCSSLQTVTFEKGSRLRTIAGQGLSTGTISVTHGAFYKLEKLMTVDMSECTQVESIENCAFHGDSELQLFKIGMKTPPSCGFAAFSDINSSSVLK
;
A
#
# COMPACT_ATOMS: atom_id res chain seq x y z
N ASN A 1 29.74 -14.84 -41.21
CA ASN A 1 30.68 -13.90 -41.80
C ASN A 1 32.00 -13.98 -41.04
N ASN A 2 33.07 -14.50 -41.71
CA ASN A 2 34.41 -14.59 -41.14
C ASN A 2 35.10 -13.21 -41.29
N VAL A 3 35.80 -12.77 -40.26
CA VAL A 3 36.73 -11.66 -40.31
C VAL A 3 38.14 -12.21 -40.36
N TYR A 4 38.91 -11.79 -41.32
CA TYR A 4 40.28 -12.24 -41.53
C TYR A 4 41.22 -11.11 -41.08
N PHE A 5 42.21 -11.48 -40.28
CA PHE A 5 43.30 -10.59 -39.89
C PHE A 5 44.59 -11.17 -40.44
N GLU A 6 45.31 -10.42 -41.26
CA GLU A 6 46.65 -10.78 -41.72
C GLU A 6 47.69 -10.08 -40.83
N LEU A 7 48.51 -10.86 -40.18
CA LEU A 7 49.63 -10.38 -39.37
C LEU A 7 50.81 -9.97 -40.24
N ALA A 8 51.72 -9.15 -39.71
CA ALA A 8 52.89 -8.65 -40.43
C ALA A 8 53.84 -9.76 -40.95
N ASP A 9 53.74 -10.98 -40.43
CA ASP A 9 54.48 -12.16 -40.87
C ASP A 9 53.77 -13.01 -41.94
N GLY A 10 52.61 -12.52 -42.43
CA GLY A 10 51.78 -13.22 -43.41
C GLY A 10 50.85 -14.26 -42.82
N THR A 11 50.79 -14.42 -41.49
CA THR A 11 49.86 -15.34 -40.84
C THR A 11 48.44 -14.76 -40.91
N VAL A 12 47.48 -15.52 -41.44
CA VAL A 12 46.06 -15.14 -41.48
C VAL A 12 45.34 -15.80 -40.31
N ILE A 13 44.85 -14.96 -39.40
CA ILE A 13 43.95 -15.38 -38.34
C ILE A 13 42.53 -15.19 -38.82
N THR A 14 41.78 -16.29 -38.89
CA THR A 14 40.36 -16.26 -39.21
C THR A 14 39.55 -16.24 -37.89
N ILE A 15 38.90 -15.14 -37.63
CA ILE A 15 37.86 -15.11 -36.59
C ILE A 15 36.54 -15.39 -37.28
N SER A 16 36.11 -16.64 -37.18
CA SER A 16 34.76 -17.02 -37.56
C SER A 16 33.83 -16.37 -36.52
N LYS A 17 32.99 -15.41 -36.96
CA LYS A 17 31.78 -15.11 -36.21
C LYS A 17 30.92 -16.36 -36.35
N THR A 18 31.12 -17.33 -35.49
CA THR A 18 30.12 -18.34 -35.27
C THR A 18 28.92 -17.60 -34.78
N GLY A 19 28.01 -17.21 -35.71
CA GLY A 19 26.64 -17.03 -35.38
C GLY A 19 26.15 -18.38 -34.91
N GLN A 20 26.42 -18.74 -33.68
CA GLN A 20 25.65 -19.75 -33.02
C GLN A 20 24.22 -19.23 -33.11
N SER A 21 23.40 -19.87 -33.92
CA SER A 21 21.97 -19.79 -33.82
C SER A 21 21.72 -20.07 -32.33
N ALA A 22 21.21 -19.05 -31.58
CA ALA A 22 20.92 -19.27 -30.19
C ALA A 22 20.08 -20.54 -30.12
N ASP A 23 20.46 -21.51 -29.30
CA ASP A 23 19.67 -22.71 -29.13
C ASP A 23 18.25 -22.26 -28.71
N PRO A 24 17.22 -22.62 -29.47
CA PRO A 24 15.85 -22.18 -29.16
C PRO A 24 15.35 -22.67 -27.79
N ASN A 25 16.04 -23.65 -27.19
CA ASN A 25 15.72 -24.21 -25.87
C ASN A 25 16.41 -23.48 -24.72
N VAL A 26 17.36 -22.58 -25.01
CA VAL A 26 18.17 -21.87 -24.02
C VAL A 26 17.62 -20.46 -23.79
N ILE A 27 17.47 -20.06 -22.51
CA ILE A 27 17.00 -18.75 -22.10
C ILE A 27 18.06 -17.68 -22.41
N GLN A 28 17.65 -16.63 -23.11
CA GLN A 28 18.51 -15.48 -23.40
C GLN A 28 18.30 -14.41 -22.33
N PHE A 29 19.25 -14.26 -21.40
CA PHE A 29 19.19 -13.29 -20.34
C PHE A 29 19.65 -11.92 -20.80
N GLU A 30 18.92 -10.88 -20.39
CA GLU A 30 19.31 -9.49 -20.61
C GLU A 30 20.42 -9.08 -19.62
N ASP A 31 20.33 -9.51 -18.36
CA ASP A 31 21.30 -9.22 -17.30
C ASP A 31 22.31 -10.37 -17.13
N ALA A 32 23.59 -10.05 -17.37
CA ALA A 32 24.68 -11.04 -17.26
C ALA A 32 24.88 -11.56 -15.83
N LEU A 33 24.57 -10.76 -14.80
CA LEU A 33 24.66 -11.19 -13.40
C LEU A 33 23.52 -12.15 -13.08
N VAL A 34 22.31 -11.89 -13.57
CA VAL A 34 21.18 -12.81 -13.46
C VAL A 34 21.53 -14.15 -14.12
N LYS A 35 22.06 -14.11 -15.37
CA LYS A 35 22.51 -15.33 -16.06
C LYS A 35 23.49 -16.11 -15.21
N ALA A 36 24.55 -15.47 -14.70
CA ALA A 36 25.56 -16.11 -13.89
C ALA A 36 25.00 -16.77 -12.61
N ILE A 37 24.08 -16.09 -11.92
CA ILE A 37 23.42 -16.64 -10.73
C ILE A 37 22.55 -17.84 -11.12
N CYS A 38 21.78 -17.75 -12.20
CA CYS A 38 20.92 -18.84 -12.67
C CYS A 38 21.70 -20.09 -13.04
N ILE A 39 22.77 -19.96 -13.84
CA ILE A 39 23.66 -21.07 -14.20
C ILE A 39 24.28 -21.68 -12.95
N THR A 40 24.80 -20.87 -12.03
CA THR A 40 25.45 -21.38 -10.81
C THR A 40 24.52 -22.26 -9.96
N ASN A 41 23.22 -21.95 -9.95
CA ASN A 41 22.29 -22.62 -9.05
C ASN A 41 21.39 -23.66 -9.72
N TRP A 42 21.10 -23.55 -11.03
CA TRP A 42 20.04 -24.33 -11.67
C TRP A 42 20.41 -24.95 -13.03
N ASP A 43 21.62 -24.73 -13.56
CA ASP A 43 22.16 -25.48 -14.68
C ASP A 43 22.48 -26.92 -14.17
N THR A 44 21.61 -27.86 -14.51
CA THR A 44 21.63 -29.21 -13.96
C THR A 44 22.44 -30.17 -14.81
N ASP A 45 22.62 -29.89 -16.10
CA ASP A 45 23.39 -30.71 -17.02
C ASP A 45 24.83 -30.21 -17.20
N GLY A 46 25.15 -29.02 -16.73
CA GLY A 46 26.49 -28.44 -16.68
C GLY A 46 26.98 -27.93 -18.03
N ASP A 47 26.06 -27.58 -18.94
CA ASP A 47 26.42 -27.10 -20.28
C ASP A 47 26.82 -25.60 -20.31
N GLY A 48 26.61 -24.88 -19.17
CA GLY A 48 26.95 -23.49 -19.00
C GLY A 48 25.86 -22.51 -19.49
N GLU A 49 24.67 -23.00 -19.76
CA GLU A 49 23.48 -22.26 -20.13
C GLU A 49 22.33 -22.63 -19.18
N LEU A 50 21.19 -21.98 -19.29
CA LEU A 50 19.97 -22.39 -18.61
C LEU A 50 18.88 -22.63 -19.64
N SER A 51 18.38 -23.83 -19.70
CA SER A 51 17.28 -24.22 -20.58
C SER A 51 15.92 -23.78 -19.98
N TYR A 52 14.87 -23.68 -20.82
CA TYR A 52 13.50 -23.49 -20.36
C TYR A 52 13.01 -24.64 -19.48
N GLU A 53 13.48 -25.87 -19.72
CA GLU A 53 13.10 -27.05 -18.92
C GLU A 53 13.70 -26.99 -17.51
N GLU A 54 14.95 -26.60 -17.38
CA GLU A 54 15.61 -26.41 -16.09
C GLU A 54 14.95 -25.27 -15.30
N ALA A 55 14.73 -24.12 -15.93
CA ALA A 55 14.04 -23.02 -15.30
C ALA A 55 12.63 -23.42 -14.81
N ALA A 56 11.88 -24.18 -15.64
CA ALA A 56 10.54 -24.66 -15.26
C ALA A 56 10.58 -25.69 -14.11
N ALA A 57 11.70 -26.40 -13.91
CA ALA A 57 11.87 -27.33 -12.78
C ALA A 57 12.18 -26.64 -11.45
N VAL A 58 12.58 -25.35 -11.47
CA VAL A 58 12.92 -24.60 -10.26
C VAL A 58 11.65 -24.33 -9.46
N THR A 59 11.62 -24.78 -8.22
CA THR A 59 10.47 -24.57 -7.31
C THR A 59 10.68 -23.41 -6.34
N THR A 60 11.91 -22.94 -6.17
CA THR A 60 12.24 -21.76 -5.36
C THR A 60 13.57 -21.15 -5.79
N ILE A 61 13.65 -19.82 -5.75
CA ILE A 61 14.90 -19.09 -5.98
C ILE A 61 15.58 -18.66 -4.66
N GLY A 62 14.98 -19.00 -3.52
CA GLY A 62 15.53 -18.62 -2.22
C GLY A 62 15.78 -17.11 -2.11
N THR A 63 16.98 -16.76 -1.66
CA THR A 63 17.44 -15.36 -1.51
C THR A 63 18.68 -15.07 -2.38
N GLU A 64 18.87 -15.82 -3.45
CA GLU A 64 20.09 -15.75 -4.29
C GLU A 64 20.29 -14.38 -4.94
N PHE A 65 19.19 -13.64 -5.16
CA PHE A 65 19.24 -12.29 -5.73
C PHE A 65 19.23 -11.17 -4.69
N ASN A 66 19.07 -11.48 -3.40
CA ASN A 66 19.02 -10.47 -2.33
C ASN A 66 20.27 -9.58 -2.35
N GLY A 67 20.08 -8.25 -2.41
CA GLY A 67 21.14 -7.26 -2.41
C GLY A 67 22.04 -7.27 -3.65
N LYS A 68 21.65 -7.98 -4.71
CA LYS A 68 22.43 -8.02 -5.95
C LYS A 68 22.13 -6.79 -6.82
N GLY A 69 23.16 -6.31 -7.51
CA GLY A 69 23.08 -5.21 -8.46
C GLY A 69 22.51 -5.63 -9.83
N ILE A 70 21.45 -6.44 -9.83
CA ILE A 70 20.75 -6.82 -11.06
C ILE A 70 19.88 -5.68 -11.54
N PHE A 71 19.76 -5.52 -12.87
CA PHE A 71 18.93 -4.45 -13.45
C PHE A 71 17.68 -4.95 -14.17
N ALA A 72 17.66 -6.22 -14.62
CA ALA A 72 16.51 -6.83 -15.28
C ALA A 72 16.45 -8.32 -15.00
N PHE A 73 15.24 -8.86 -14.82
CA PHE A 73 15.00 -10.30 -14.73
C PHE A 73 13.62 -10.66 -15.30
N ASP A 74 13.40 -10.29 -16.56
CA ASP A 74 12.16 -10.62 -17.27
C ASP A 74 12.05 -12.13 -17.54
N GLU A 75 13.17 -12.84 -17.56
CA GLU A 75 13.25 -14.29 -17.76
C GLU A 75 12.73 -15.10 -16.56
N LEU A 76 12.51 -14.46 -15.39
CA LEU A 76 11.86 -15.14 -14.26
C LEU A 76 10.48 -15.71 -14.63
N GLN A 77 9.79 -15.14 -15.62
CA GLN A 77 8.52 -15.67 -16.12
C GLN A 77 8.59 -17.15 -16.54
N TYR A 78 9.77 -17.67 -16.88
CA TYR A 78 9.96 -19.07 -17.29
C TYR A 78 10.16 -20.04 -16.12
N PHE A 79 10.27 -19.53 -14.89
CA PHE A 79 10.42 -20.35 -13.67
C PHE A 79 9.05 -20.85 -13.18
N THR A 80 8.36 -21.59 -14.05
CA THR A 80 6.95 -21.98 -13.86
C THR A 80 6.75 -23.06 -12.80
N GLY A 81 7.81 -23.70 -12.29
CA GLY A 81 7.74 -24.57 -11.12
C GLY A 81 7.51 -23.86 -9.80
N MET A 82 7.72 -22.54 -9.78
CA MET A 82 7.48 -21.72 -8.59
C MET A 82 5.99 -21.41 -8.45
N THR A 83 5.49 -21.42 -7.21
CA THR A 83 4.15 -20.95 -6.85
C THR A 83 4.17 -19.74 -5.94
N SER A 84 5.34 -19.31 -5.48
CA SER A 84 5.52 -18.13 -4.66
C SER A 84 6.85 -17.43 -4.92
N ILE A 85 6.86 -16.11 -4.75
CA ILE A 85 8.13 -15.36 -4.66
C ILE A 85 8.58 -15.43 -3.19
N PRO A 86 9.75 -15.97 -2.89
CA PRO A 86 10.24 -16.13 -1.51
C PRO A 86 10.44 -14.81 -0.79
N SER A 87 10.37 -14.87 0.54
CA SER A 87 10.67 -13.70 1.39
C SER A 87 12.07 -13.16 1.10
N SER A 88 12.17 -11.85 0.94
CA SER A 88 13.41 -11.12 0.64
C SER A 88 14.14 -11.55 -0.66
N ALA A 89 13.47 -12.26 -1.57
CA ALA A 89 14.13 -12.81 -2.78
C ALA A 89 14.88 -11.74 -3.57
N PHE A 90 14.33 -10.55 -3.71
CA PHE A 90 14.92 -9.40 -4.42
C PHE A 90 15.09 -8.17 -3.51
N SER A 91 15.05 -8.35 -2.18
CA SER A 91 15.24 -7.22 -1.27
C SER A 91 16.60 -6.55 -1.53
N ASP A 92 16.61 -5.21 -1.48
CA ASP A 92 17.80 -4.38 -1.72
C ASP A 92 18.41 -4.50 -3.15
N CYS A 93 17.68 -5.05 -4.14
CA CYS A 93 18.04 -4.96 -5.56
C CYS A 93 17.76 -3.54 -6.07
N SER A 94 18.56 -2.57 -5.62
CA SER A 94 18.29 -1.13 -5.83
C SER A 94 18.33 -0.68 -7.29
N GLU A 95 18.99 -1.43 -8.16
CA GLU A 95 19.15 -1.16 -9.59
C GLU A 95 18.08 -1.84 -10.45
N LEU A 96 17.27 -2.74 -9.91
CA LEU A 96 16.27 -3.51 -10.64
C LEU A 96 15.22 -2.57 -11.28
N LEU A 97 15.16 -2.60 -12.61
CA LEU A 97 14.26 -1.77 -13.43
C LEU A 97 13.03 -2.55 -13.88
N SER A 98 13.21 -3.81 -14.27
CA SER A 98 12.17 -4.69 -14.80
C SER A 98 12.28 -6.10 -14.27
N ILE A 99 11.12 -6.72 -14.07
CA ILE A 99 10.98 -8.13 -13.70
C ILE A 99 9.61 -8.63 -14.13
N LYS A 100 9.54 -9.83 -14.72
CA LYS A 100 8.27 -10.48 -15.04
C LYS A 100 8.09 -11.72 -14.19
N LEU A 101 7.02 -11.75 -13.44
CA LEU A 101 6.66 -12.88 -12.59
C LEU A 101 6.00 -13.99 -13.41
N PRO A 102 6.20 -15.27 -13.05
CA PRO A 102 5.41 -16.37 -13.62
C PRO A 102 3.91 -16.19 -13.37
N ASP A 103 3.08 -16.52 -14.35
CA ASP A 103 1.61 -16.34 -14.25
C ASP A 103 0.93 -17.24 -13.21
N ASN A 104 1.61 -18.26 -12.72
CA ASN A 104 1.10 -19.23 -11.75
C ASN A 104 1.49 -18.92 -10.29
N ILE A 105 2.14 -17.79 -10.04
CA ILE A 105 2.48 -17.37 -8.67
C ILE A 105 1.20 -17.02 -7.91
N ILE A 106 1.01 -17.62 -6.73
CA ILE A 106 -0.15 -17.37 -5.85
C ILE A 106 0.18 -16.45 -4.66
N SER A 107 1.46 -16.28 -4.32
CA SER A 107 1.88 -15.39 -3.24
C SER A 107 3.21 -14.68 -3.51
N ILE A 108 3.29 -13.43 -3.06
CA ILE A 108 4.57 -12.70 -2.96
C ILE A 108 4.82 -12.51 -1.47
N ASN A 109 5.87 -13.18 -0.95
CA ASN A 109 6.13 -13.23 0.48
C ASN A 109 6.81 -11.97 1.01
N ASP A 110 6.94 -11.87 2.34
CA ASP A 110 7.39 -10.68 3.04
C ASP A 110 8.70 -10.11 2.48
N THR A 111 8.75 -8.80 2.31
CA THR A 111 9.93 -8.05 1.86
C THR A 111 10.52 -8.48 0.51
N ALA A 112 9.79 -9.26 -0.31
CA ALA A 112 10.33 -9.86 -1.52
C ALA A 112 11.01 -8.86 -2.47
N PHE A 113 10.47 -7.64 -2.60
CA PHE A 113 11.00 -6.54 -3.41
C PHE A 113 11.32 -5.29 -2.57
N ALA A 114 11.50 -5.44 -1.25
CA ALA A 114 11.79 -4.30 -0.40
C ALA A 114 13.04 -3.55 -0.89
N ARG A 115 12.94 -2.20 -0.99
CA ARG A 115 14.01 -1.31 -1.44
C ARG A 115 14.52 -1.53 -2.87
N CYS A 116 13.71 -2.10 -3.75
CA CYS A 116 13.95 -2.05 -5.20
C CYS A 116 13.68 -0.62 -5.69
N GLN A 117 14.63 0.30 -5.42
CA GLN A 117 14.39 1.74 -5.58
C GLN A 117 14.23 2.19 -7.02
N SER A 118 14.78 1.43 -7.98
CA SER A 118 14.69 1.72 -9.41
C SER A 118 13.48 1.10 -10.09
N LEU A 119 12.76 0.17 -9.44
CA LEU A 119 11.61 -0.53 -9.99
C LEU A 119 10.46 0.46 -10.27
N ARG A 120 10.09 0.59 -11.55
CA ARG A 120 9.11 1.59 -12.01
C ARG A 120 7.71 1.03 -12.14
N GLU A 121 7.62 -0.21 -12.54
CA GLU A 121 6.39 -0.96 -12.75
C GLU A 121 6.63 -2.45 -12.48
N ILE A 122 5.61 -3.15 -12.11
CA ILE A 122 5.59 -4.60 -11.98
C ILE A 122 4.19 -5.10 -12.26
N HIS A 123 4.09 -6.12 -13.10
CA HIS A 123 2.83 -6.80 -13.33
C HIS A 123 2.61 -7.86 -12.25
N ILE A 124 1.52 -7.72 -11.50
CA ILE A 124 1.09 -8.72 -10.51
C ILE A 124 0.15 -9.71 -11.21
N PRO A 125 0.50 -11.01 -11.29
CA PRO A 125 -0.33 -12.01 -11.97
C PRO A 125 -1.72 -12.15 -11.36
N ALA A 126 -2.71 -12.47 -12.21
CA ALA A 126 -4.11 -12.64 -11.78
C ALA A 126 -4.34 -13.79 -10.78
N SER A 127 -3.38 -14.72 -10.70
CA SER A 127 -3.33 -15.85 -9.77
C SER A 127 -3.03 -15.44 -8.31
N ILE A 128 -2.53 -14.22 -8.07
CA ILE A 128 -2.10 -13.78 -6.74
C ILE A 128 -3.29 -13.73 -5.78
N GLU A 129 -3.14 -14.44 -4.67
CA GLU A 129 -4.07 -14.46 -3.53
C GLU A 129 -3.54 -13.63 -2.35
N SER A 130 -2.22 -13.54 -2.19
CA SER A 130 -1.62 -12.80 -1.08
C SER A 130 -0.37 -12.00 -1.46
N ILE A 131 -0.28 -10.79 -0.93
CA ILE A 131 0.91 -9.92 -0.95
C ILE A 131 1.34 -9.74 0.51
N GLY A 132 2.56 -10.14 0.85
CA GLY A 132 3.08 -10.14 2.21
C GLY A 132 3.38 -8.75 2.79
N THR A 133 3.94 -8.76 3.98
CA THR A 133 4.38 -7.55 4.70
C THR A 133 5.57 -6.91 3.99
N ARG A 134 5.49 -5.57 3.77
CA ARG A 134 6.59 -4.77 3.21
C ARG A 134 7.12 -5.28 1.87
N VAL A 135 6.32 -5.93 1.06
CA VAL A 135 6.76 -6.51 -0.23
C VAL A 135 7.43 -5.45 -1.09
N PHE A 136 6.84 -4.28 -1.28
CA PHE A 136 7.39 -3.16 -2.06
C PHE A 136 7.80 -1.97 -1.17
N TYR A 137 8.15 -2.23 0.09
CA TYR A 137 8.64 -1.20 0.99
C TYR A 137 9.77 -0.42 0.35
N TYR A 138 9.64 0.93 0.31
CA TYR A 138 10.67 1.82 -0.22
C TYR A 138 11.00 1.63 -1.71
N CYS A 139 10.06 1.12 -2.52
CA CYS A 139 10.16 1.11 -3.99
C CYS A 139 9.84 2.51 -4.53
N GLN A 140 10.79 3.43 -4.37
CA GLN A 140 10.58 4.87 -4.57
C GLN A 140 10.32 5.29 -6.02
N SER A 141 10.62 4.43 -6.99
CA SER A 141 10.35 4.70 -8.41
C SER A 141 9.05 4.10 -8.92
N LEU A 142 8.38 3.24 -8.15
CA LEU A 142 7.11 2.61 -8.52
C LEU A 142 6.03 3.68 -8.71
N ARG A 143 5.41 3.69 -9.90
CA ARG A 143 4.45 4.73 -10.29
C ARG A 143 3.00 4.28 -10.24
N GLU A 144 2.77 3.04 -10.61
CA GLU A 144 1.44 2.46 -10.65
C GLU A 144 1.47 1.01 -10.21
N ILE A 145 0.37 0.56 -9.65
CA ILE A 145 0.16 -0.84 -9.28
C ILE A 145 -1.28 -1.24 -9.52
N HIS A 146 -1.46 -2.40 -10.14
CA HIS A 146 -2.76 -3.05 -10.25
C HIS A 146 -2.81 -4.25 -9.30
N ILE A 147 -3.75 -4.24 -8.37
CA ILE A 147 -4.01 -5.34 -7.44
C ILE A 147 -5.06 -6.26 -8.05
N PRO A 148 -4.74 -7.52 -8.38
CA PRO A 148 -5.68 -8.43 -9.01
C PRO A 148 -6.91 -8.72 -8.16
N ALA A 149 -8.02 -9.08 -8.81
CA ALA A 149 -9.30 -9.34 -8.13
C ALA A 149 -9.22 -10.48 -7.11
N ASN A 150 -8.38 -11.50 -7.38
CA ASN A 150 -8.21 -12.65 -6.50
C ASN A 150 -7.42 -12.36 -5.22
N THR A 151 -6.76 -11.21 -5.12
CA THR A 151 -5.98 -10.85 -3.94
C THR A 151 -6.90 -10.71 -2.72
N GLU A 152 -6.72 -11.60 -1.75
CA GLU A 152 -7.50 -11.65 -0.51
C GLU A 152 -6.85 -10.85 0.62
N SER A 153 -5.51 -10.75 0.59
CA SER A 153 -4.74 -10.06 1.63
C SER A 153 -3.55 -9.27 1.09
N ILE A 154 -3.32 -8.11 1.69
CA ILE A 154 -2.14 -7.27 1.49
C ILE A 154 -1.59 -6.94 2.87
N GLY A 155 -0.33 -7.29 3.12
CA GLY A 155 0.29 -7.13 4.43
C GLY A 155 0.64 -5.69 4.80
N ASN A 156 0.96 -5.51 6.07
CA ASN A 156 1.35 -4.22 6.62
C ASN A 156 2.56 -3.62 5.87
N GLY A 157 2.45 -2.34 5.50
CA GLY A 157 3.53 -1.63 4.83
C GLY A 157 3.87 -2.15 3.44
N ALA A 158 2.99 -2.93 2.78
CA ALA A 158 3.29 -3.57 1.49
C ALA A 158 3.80 -2.57 0.44
N PHE A 159 3.27 -1.34 0.42
CA PHE A 159 3.68 -0.24 -0.46
C PHE A 159 4.16 0.99 0.33
N GLU A 160 4.55 0.81 1.59
CA GLU A 160 5.03 1.90 2.44
C GLU A 160 6.21 2.63 1.80
N SER A 161 6.14 3.95 1.75
CA SER A 161 7.18 4.82 1.18
C SER A 161 7.46 4.62 -0.32
N CYS A 162 6.47 4.13 -1.09
CA CYS A 162 6.47 4.20 -2.54
C CYS A 162 6.15 5.65 -2.96
N THR A 163 7.13 6.55 -2.80
CA THR A 163 6.90 8.00 -2.88
C THR A 163 6.48 8.49 -4.26
N LYS A 164 6.79 7.76 -5.34
CA LYS A 164 6.33 8.10 -6.70
C LYS A 164 5.05 7.39 -7.13
N LEU A 165 4.44 6.58 -6.26
CA LEU A 165 3.18 5.90 -6.57
C LEU A 165 2.06 6.92 -6.71
N THR A 166 1.49 7.02 -7.92
CA THR A 166 0.42 7.94 -8.28
C THR A 166 -0.92 7.24 -8.43
N THR A 167 -0.88 5.97 -8.82
CA THR A 167 -2.06 5.20 -9.22
C THR A 167 -2.07 3.83 -8.58
N VAL A 168 -3.15 3.53 -7.88
CA VAL A 168 -3.47 2.20 -7.36
C VAL A 168 -4.84 1.81 -7.90
N THR A 169 -4.91 0.66 -8.56
CA THR A 169 -6.17 0.13 -9.08
C THR A 169 -6.41 -1.28 -8.56
N PHE A 170 -7.69 -1.66 -8.48
CA PHE A 170 -8.09 -2.99 -8.05
C PHE A 170 -8.88 -3.70 -9.15
N GLY A 171 -8.70 -5.00 -9.25
CA GLY A 171 -9.49 -5.84 -10.15
C GLY A 171 -10.97 -5.78 -9.82
N LYS A 172 -11.84 -5.87 -10.84
CA LYS A 172 -13.30 -5.91 -10.64
C LYS A 172 -13.67 -7.09 -9.74
N GLU A 173 -14.65 -6.87 -8.86
CA GLU A 173 -15.09 -7.88 -7.89
C GLU A 173 -13.95 -8.35 -6.97
N SER A 174 -13.10 -7.42 -6.55
CA SER A 174 -11.99 -7.67 -5.63
C SER A 174 -12.44 -8.50 -4.43
N LYS A 175 -11.57 -9.40 -3.98
CA LYS A 175 -11.76 -10.20 -2.77
C LYS A 175 -11.11 -9.60 -1.53
N LEU A 176 -10.41 -8.47 -1.69
CA LEU A 176 -9.68 -7.80 -0.60
C LEU A 176 -10.63 -7.38 0.52
N ARG A 177 -10.38 -7.82 1.75
CA ARG A 177 -11.23 -7.49 2.91
C ARG A 177 -10.67 -6.40 3.79
N THR A 178 -9.35 -6.25 3.81
CA THR A 178 -8.68 -5.32 4.71
C THR A 178 -7.58 -4.57 3.96
N ILE A 179 -7.57 -3.23 4.10
CA ILE A 179 -6.39 -2.43 3.79
C ILE A 179 -5.61 -2.32 5.09
N ALA A 180 -4.54 -3.09 5.17
CA ALA A 180 -3.85 -3.37 6.42
C ALA A 180 -3.06 -2.15 6.94
N GLY A 181 -2.94 -2.10 8.25
CA GLY A 181 -2.12 -1.15 8.95
C GLY A 181 -1.98 -1.58 10.42
N SER A 182 -0.91 -1.20 11.04
CA SER A 182 -0.74 -1.48 12.45
C SER A 182 0.12 -0.42 13.13
N TYR A 183 -0.09 -0.28 14.42
CA TYR A 183 0.82 0.39 15.30
C TYR A 183 1.39 -0.65 16.29
N GLY A 184 2.72 -0.70 16.40
CA GLY A 184 3.38 -1.68 17.27
C GLY A 184 3.16 -1.37 18.74
N ASN A 185 2.78 -2.37 19.53
CA ASN A 185 2.56 -2.23 20.98
C ASN A 185 3.84 -1.92 21.77
N SER A 186 5.02 -2.12 21.20
CA SER A 186 6.31 -1.96 21.88
C SER A 186 7.37 -1.21 21.08
N SER A 187 7.11 -0.89 19.81
CA SER A 187 8.04 -0.14 18.94
C SER A 187 7.42 1.19 18.51
N SER A 188 8.26 2.21 18.36
CA SER A 188 7.86 3.55 17.91
C SER A 188 7.41 3.60 16.44
N TYR A 189 7.20 2.45 15.80
CA TYR A 189 6.93 2.34 14.38
C TYR A 189 5.49 1.92 14.13
N CYS A 190 4.85 2.61 13.20
CA CYS A 190 3.61 2.18 12.58
C CYS A 190 3.88 1.74 11.14
N TYR A 191 3.01 0.92 10.62
CA TYR A 191 3.09 0.39 9.27
C TYR A 191 1.71 0.41 8.65
N GLY A 192 1.57 1.01 7.48
CA GLY A 192 0.31 1.01 6.75
C GLY A 192 0.55 0.64 5.29
N THR A 193 -0.38 -0.08 4.68
CA THR A 193 -0.25 -0.60 3.31
C THR A 193 0.27 0.46 2.33
N PHE A 194 -0.28 1.67 2.36
CA PHE A 194 0.09 2.80 1.50
C PHE A 194 0.69 3.99 2.28
N MET A 195 1.18 3.75 3.49
CA MET A 195 1.77 4.79 4.31
C MET A 195 2.88 5.53 3.56
N SER A 196 2.84 6.86 3.60
CA SER A 196 3.84 7.73 2.94
C SER A 196 3.95 7.58 1.42
N CYS A 197 2.90 7.12 0.74
CA CYS A 197 2.75 7.23 -0.71
C CYS A 197 2.43 8.69 -1.07
N GLN A 198 3.45 9.54 -1.05
CA GLN A 198 3.28 11.00 -1.05
C GLN A 198 2.67 11.56 -2.33
N ASN A 199 2.78 10.86 -3.46
CA ASN A 199 2.23 11.29 -4.75
C ASN A 199 0.90 10.59 -5.12
N LEU A 200 0.38 9.69 -4.28
CA LEU A 200 -0.92 9.07 -4.49
C LEU A 200 -2.00 10.17 -4.39
N SER A 201 -2.68 10.46 -5.50
CA SER A 201 -3.60 11.58 -5.61
C SER A 201 -5.07 11.19 -5.41
N ALA A 202 -5.42 9.97 -5.77
CA ALA A 202 -6.77 9.43 -5.65
C ALA A 202 -6.73 7.94 -5.40
N ILE A 203 -7.77 7.43 -4.73
CA ILE A 203 -8.01 6.00 -4.57
C ILE A 203 -9.50 5.69 -4.54
N GLU A 204 -9.90 4.62 -5.22
CA GLU A 204 -11.23 4.03 -5.09
C GLU A 204 -11.12 2.74 -4.28
N ILE A 205 -11.80 2.68 -3.14
CA ILE A 205 -11.77 1.53 -2.23
C ILE A 205 -12.77 0.48 -2.71
N PRO A 206 -12.35 -0.78 -2.93
CA PRO A 206 -13.24 -1.85 -3.37
C PRO A 206 -14.40 -2.10 -2.42
N ALA A 207 -15.55 -2.49 -2.97
CA ALA A 207 -16.75 -2.77 -2.18
C ALA A 207 -16.58 -3.95 -1.19
N SER A 208 -15.64 -4.83 -1.44
CA SER A 208 -15.31 -5.98 -0.58
C SER A 208 -14.59 -5.60 0.72
N VAL A 209 -13.96 -4.42 0.77
CA VAL A 209 -13.18 -3.98 1.94
C VAL A 209 -14.09 -3.73 3.13
N GLU A 210 -13.83 -4.41 4.23
CA GLU A 210 -14.56 -4.31 5.49
C GLU A 210 -13.87 -3.41 6.51
N THR A 211 -12.53 -3.32 6.43
CA THR A 211 -11.73 -2.51 7.36
C THR A 211 -10.59 -1.79 6.64
N ILE A 212 -10.44 -0.52 6.92
CA ILE A 212 -9.21 0.25 6.64
C ILE A 212 -8.54 0.44 7.99
N GLU A 213 -7.38 -0.20 8.20
CA GLU A 213 -6.72 -0.19 9.50
C GLU A 213 -5.93 1.11 9.75
N ALA A 214 -5.43 1.26 10.97
CA ALA A 214 -4.65 2.43 11.38
C ALA A 214 -3.42 2.62 10.49
N ALA A 215 -3.09 3.86 10.17
CA ALA A 215 -1.98 4.26 9.30
C ALA A 215 -2.05 3.78 7.83
N ALA A 216 -3.10 3.11 7.39
CA ALA A 216 -3.20 2.55 6.02
C ALA A 216 -2.81 3.55 4.93
N PHE A 217 -3.23 4.81 5.03
CA PHE A 217 -2.90 5.94 4.15
C PHE A 217 -2.23 7.11 4.90
N HIS A 218 -1.64 6.84 6.07
CA HIS A 218 -0.96 7.88 6.83
C HIS A 218 0.08 8.60 5.99
N ASN A 219 0.07 9.94 6.03
CA ASN A 219 1.06 10.79 5.33
C ASN A 219 1.02 10.67 3.78
N CYS A 220 -0.14 10.32 3.20
CA CYS A 220 -0.40 10.44 1.76
C CYS A 220 -0.73 11.89 1.42
N LYS A 221 0.30 12.75 1.35
CA LYS A 221 0.14 14.21 1.32
C LYS A 221 -0.55 14.75 0.07
N SER A 222 -0.55 14.01 -1.03
CA SER A 222 -1.21 14.38 -2.27
C SER A 222 -2.60 13.75 -2.44
N LEU A 223 -3.06 12.94 -1.48
CA LEU A 223 -4.35 12.26 -1.56
C LEU A 223 -5.49 13.27 -1.42
N ALA A 224 -6.04 13.67 -2.57
CA ALA A 224 -7.11 14.64 -2.69
C ALA A 224 -8.49 14.00 -2.76
N THR A 225 -8.58 12.77 -3.25
CA THR A 225 -9.85 12.08 -3.48
C THR A 225 -9.81 10.66 -2.94
N VAL A 226 -10.76 10.34 -2.09
CA VAL A 226 -11.03 8.97 -1.63
C VAL A 226 -12.49 8.67 -1.97
N THR A 227 -12.69 7.64 -2.80
CA THR A 227 -14.01 7.16 -3.17
C THR A 227 -14.19 5.71 -2.79
N PHE A 228 -15.43 5.28 -2.74
CA PHE A 228 -15.78 3.91 -2.39
C PHE A 228 -16.67 3.32 -3.48
N GLU A 229 -16.40 2.09 -3.88
CA GLU A 229 -17.29 1.40 -4.80
C GLU A 229 -18.72 1.28 -4.23
N LYS A 230 -19.71 1.28 -5.12
CA LYS A 230 -21.11 1.09 -4.71
C LYS A 230 -21.31 -0.21 -3.94
N LYS A 231 -22.19 -0.16 -2.93
CA LYS A 231 -22.46 -1.28 -2.01
C LYS A 231 -21.23 -1.65 -1.15
N SER A 232 -20.43 -0.65 -0.78
CA SER A 232 -19.32 -0.82 0.15
C SER A 232 -19.74 -1.64 1.39
N ARG A 233 -18.83 -2.49 1.85
CA ARG A 233 -18.96 -3.28 3.09
C ARG A 233 -18.12 -2.72 4.22
N LEU A 234 -17.51 -1.55 4.02
CA LEU A 234 -16.62 -0.94 4.98
C LEU A 234 -17.35 -0.68 6.31
N ARG A 235 -16.84 -1.24 7.39
CA ARG A 235 -17.39 -1.10 8.75
C ARG A 235 -16.56 -0.17 9.62
N THR A 236 -15.24 -0.22 9.44
CA THR A 236 -14.32 0.49 10.32
C THR A 236 -13.31 1.32 9.51
N ILE A 237 -13.21 2.61 9.86
CA ILE A 237 -12.10 3.47 9.46
C ILE A 237 -11.19 3.59 10.68
N GLY A 238 -10.05 2.92 10.60
CA GLY A 238 -9.16 2.64 11.72
C GLY A 238 -8.34 3.82 12.20
N GLY A 239 -7.89 3.71 13.42
CA GLY A 239 -6.99 4.67 14.03
C GLY A 239 -6.55 4.23 15.42
N GLY A 240 -5.58 4.92 15.98
CA GLY A 240 -5.12 4.56 17.31
C GLY A 240 -3.96 5.39 17.82
N TYR A 241 -3.58 5.10 19.05
CA TYR A 241 -2.52 5.76 19.79
C TYR A 241 -1.41 4.79 20.16
N VAL A 242 -0.17 5.18 19.88
CA VAL A 242 1.03 4.45 20.30
C VAL A 242 1.60 5.11 21.55
N SER A 243 1.43 4.46 22.69
CA SER A 243 1.88 4.98 23.99
C SER A 243 3.40 5.20 24.08
N ALA A 244 4.19 4.35 23.45
CA ALA A 244 5.65 4.42 23.46
C ALA A 244 6.20 5.66 22.72
N SER A 245 5.62 6.01 21.58
CA SER A 245 6.02 7.20 20.78
C SER A 245 5.19 8.43 21.08
N LYS A 246 4.12 8.33 21.88
CA LYS A 246 3.09 9.37 22.09
C LYS A 246 2.50 9.88 20.77
N SER A 247 2.42 9.03 19.77
CA SER A 247 1.97 9.35 18.43
C SER A 247 0.63 8.70 18.12
N HIS A 248 -0.15 9.37 17.28
CA HIS A 248 -1.43 8.90 16.79
C HIS A 248 -1.32 8.58 15.31
N TYR A 249 -1.90 7.48 14.90
CA TYR A 249 -1.89 7.03 13.53
C TYR A 249 -3.30 6.62 13.12
N GLY A 250 -3.95 7.49 12.34
CA GLY A 250 -5.25 7.17 11.77
C GLY A 250 -5.12 6.72 10.32
N ALA A 251 -6.15 6.06 9.82
CA ALA A 251 -6.19 5.54 8.46
C ALA A 251 -5.81 6.58 7.41
N PHE A 252 -6.33 7.80 7.53
CA PHE A 252 -6.08 8.93 6.63
C PHE A 252 -5.32 10.09 7.29
N SER A 253 -4.69 9.85 8.43
CA SER A 253 -4.01 10.93 9.13
C SER A 253 -2.91 11.57 8.27
N ASN A 254 -2.82 12.91 8.30
CA ASN A 254 -1.92 13.72 7.47
C ASN A 254 -2.14 13.61 5.94
N CYS A 255 -3.34 13.31 5.48
CA CYS A 255 -3.76 13.51 4.08
C CYS A 255 -4.10 14.99 3.88
N THR A 256 -3.06 15.83 3.77
CA THR A 256 -3.17 17.29 3.94
C THR A 256 -3.93 18.03 2.85
N VAL A 257 -4.17 17.41 1.70
CA VAL A 257 -4.92 18.02 0.58
C VAL A 257 -6.33 17.44 0.39
N LEU A 258 -6.74 16.45 1.19
CA LEU A 258 -8.10 15.91 1.17
C LEU A 258 -9.07 17.02 1.59
N THR A 259 -10.03 17.37 0.72
CA THR A 259 -10.97 18.48 0.94
C THR A 259 -12.34 18.04 1.40
N ASP A 260 -12.78 16.88 0.97
CA ASP A 260 -14.09 16.34 1.29
C ASP A 260 -14.06 14.81 1.28
N ILE A 261 -14.98 14.22 2.02
CA ILE A 261 -15.18 12.77 2.04
C ILE A 261 -16.65 12.43 2.32
N GLU A 262 -17.19 11.51 1.51
CA GLU A 262 -18.48 10.88 1.76
C GLU A 262 -18.25 9.50 2.37
N ILE A 263 -18.71 9.30 3.60
CA ILE A 263 -18.54 8.05 4.36
C ILE A 263 -19.62 7.05 3.94
N PRO A 264 -19.27 5.82 3.52
CA PRO A 264 -20.23 4.79 3.12
C PRO A 264 -21.26 4.47 4.20
N ALA A 265 -22.47 4.14 3.76
CA ALA A 265 -23.57 3.81 4.67
C ALA A 265 -23.29 2.61 5.58
N SER A 266 -22.39 1.73 5.18
CA SER A 266 -22.00 0.52 5.92
C SER A 266 -21.09 0.79 7.12
N VAL A 267 -20.45 1.98 7.20
CA VAL A 267 -19.49 2.31 8.27
C VAL A 267 -20.20 2.41 9.62
N GLU A 268 -19.69 1.66 10.58
CA GLU A 268 -20.21 1.60 11.95
C GLU A 268 -19.32 2.41 12.93
N THR A 269 -18.00 2.46 12.67
CA THR A 269 -17.04 3.12 13.57
C THR A 269 -15.99 3.91 12.78
N ILE A 270 -15.75 5.14 13.23
CA ILE A 270 -14.59 5.96 12.84
C ILE A 270 -13.70 6.07 14.07
N GLU A 271 -12.51 5.48 14.02
CA GLU A 271 -11.63 5.38 15.19
C GLU A 271 -10.81 6.65 15.45
N THR A 272 -10.16 6.66 16.61
CA THR A 272 -9.35 7.80 17.09
C THR A 272 -8.29 8.21 16.05
N ALA A 273 -8.17 9.52 15.80
CA ALA A 273 -7.22 10.11 14.86
C ALA A 273 -7.41 9.72 13.39
N ALA A 274 -8.50 9.04 13.01
CA ALA A 274 -8.73 8.56 11.65
C ALA A 274 -8.41 9.60 10.56
N PHE A 275 -8.78 10.87 10.78
CA PHE A 275 -8.54 12.00 9.87
C PHE A 275 -7.64 13.10 10.47
N MET A 276 -6.93 12.82 11.55
CA MET A 276 -6.07 13.81 12.20
C MET A 276 -5.06 14.42 11.22
N GLY A 277 -4.97 15.74 11.18
CA GLY A 277 -4.02 16.44 10.30
C GLY A 277 -4.42 16.49 8.82
N CYS A 278 -5.66 16.14 8.46
CA CYS A 278 -6.25 16.44 7.14
C CYS A 278 -6.57 17.95 7.06
N SER A 279 -5.54 18.78 7.01
CA SER A 279 -5.61 20.22 7.19
C SER A 279 -6.41 20.98 6.12
N SER A 280 -6.78 20.33 5.03
CA SER A 280 -7.64 20.91 4.00
C SER A 280 -9.07 20.37 4.02
N LEU A 281 -9.41 19.44 4.91
CA LEU A 281 -10.74 18.83 4.97
C LEU A 281 -11.78 19.89 5.40
N GLN A 282 -12.78 20.09 4.53
CA GLN A 282 -13.84 21.10 4.70
C GLN A 282 -15.20 20.48 4.95
N THR A 283 -15.46 19.32 4.36
CA THR A 283 -16.78 18.69 4.39
C THR A 283 -16.67 17.19 4.65
N VAL A 284 -17.47 16.72 5.60
CA VAL A 284 -17.69 15.29 5.85
C VAL A 284 -19.19 15.02 5.72
N THR A 285 -19.54 14.10 4.84
CA THR A 285 -20.92 13.65 4.61
C THR A 285 -21.02 12.14 4.76
N PHE A 286 -22.25 11.66 4.87
CA PHE A 286 -22.54 10.24 5.05
C PHE A 286 -23.59 9.79 4.02
N GLU A 287 -23.38 8.66 3.41
CA GLU A 287 -24.34 8.06 2.49
C GLU A 287 -25.70 7.80 3.18
N LYS A 288 -26.76 7.83 2.39
CA LYS A 288 -28.12 7.55 2.85
C LYS A 288 -28.23 6.19 3.54
N GLY A 289 -28.85 6.18 4.71
CA GLY A 289 -29.05 4.99 5.53
C GLY A 289 -27.81 4.56 6.31
N SER A 290 -26.98 5.53 6.67
CA SER A 290 -25.76 5.34 7.46
C SER A 290 -26.01 4.51 8.73
N ARG A 291 -25.11 3.56 8.98
CA ARG A 291 -25.09 2.68 10.17
C ARG A 291 -24.11 3.14 11.24
N LEU A 292 -23.61 4.37 11.12
CA LEU A 292 -22.64 4.91 12.05
C LEU A 292 -23.14 4.86 13.49
N ARG A 293 -22.34 4.29 14.39
CA ARG A 293 -22.60 4.16 15.81
C ARG A 293 -21.64 5.00 16.64
N THR A 294 -20.37 5.02 16.26
CA THR A 294 -19.32 5.62 17.08
C THR A 294 -18.38 6.48 16.25
N ILE A 295 -18.17 7.70 16.72
CA ILE A 295 -17.02 8.53 16.34
C ILE A 295 -16.10 8.56 17.54
N ALA A 296 -14.98 7.84 17.43
CA ALA A 296 -14.11 7.60 18.56
C ALA A 296 -13.20 8.79 18.89
N GLY A 297 -12.84 8.84 20.14
CA GLY A 297 -11.86 9.76 20.65
C GLY A 297 -11.23 9.22 21.93
N GLN A 298 -10.02 9.59 22.20
CA GLN A 298 -9.33 9.20 23.42
C GLN A 298 -9.32 10.36 24.40
N GLY A 299 -9.90 10.17 25.56
CA GLY A 299 -9.90 11.12 26.67
C GLY A 299 -9.17 10.57 27.85
N LEU A 300 -8.66 11.48 28.65
CA LEU A 300 -7.81 11.24 29.79
C LEU A 300 -8.53 10.68 31.00
N SER A 301 -7.84 9.80 31.68
CA SER A 301 -7.91 9.60 33.11
C SER A 301 -7.35 10.82 33.87
N THR A 302 -8.10 11.29 34.82
CA THR A 302 -7.87 12.32 35.83
C THR A 302 -6.41 12.63 36.18
N GLY A 303 -5.99 13.88 36.00
CA GLY A 303 -4.92 14.48 36.79
C GLY A 303 -3.84 15.25 36.07
N THR A 304 -3.47 14.93 34.85
CA THR A 304 -2.56 15.73 34.02
C THR A 304 -2.96 15.64 32.56
N ILE A 305 -3.33 16.77 32.01
CA ILE A 305 -3.72 16.91 30.59
C ILE A 305 -2.51 16.57 29.73
N SER A 306 -2.43 15.37 29.19
CA SER A 306 -1.53 15.07 28.11
C SER A 306 -2.26 14.33 27.01
N VAL A 307 -2.56 15.10 25.97
CA VAL A 307 -2.86 14.67 24.61
C VAL A 307 -4.17 13.92 24.44
N THR A 308 -5.20 14.65 24.11
CA THR A 308 -6.50 14.17 23.71
C THR A 308 -6.60 14.23 22.19
N HIS A 309 -6.92 13.13 21.52
CA HIS A 309 -7.08 13.11 20.08
C HIS A 309 -8.38 12.41 19.72
N GLY A 310 -9.19 13.05 18.90
CA GLY A 310 -10.39 12.48 18.34
C GLY A 310 -10.24 12.13 16.87
N ALA A 311 -11.26 11.49 16.32
CA ALA A 311 -11.29 11.08 14.91
C ALA A 311 -11.03 12.25 13.94
N PHE A 312 -11.55 13.45 14.24
CA PHE A 312 -11.46 14.67 13.45
C PHE A 312 -10.70 15.80 14.18
N TYR A 313 -9.73 15.45 14.99
CA TYR A 313 -9.01 16.38 15.85
C TYR A 313 -8.23 17.45 15.05
N LYS A 314 -8.46 18.75 15.40
CA LYS A 314 -7.77 19.92 14.82
C LYS A 314 -7.82 20.01 13.31
N LEU A 315 -8.99 19.87 12.74
CA LEU A 315 -9.24 20.13 11.33
C LEU A 315 -9.62 21.60 11.15
N GLU A 316 -8.62 22.48 11.09
CA GLU A 316 -8.79 23.93 11.10
C GLU A 316 -9.66 24.49 9.96
N LYS A 317 -9.88 23.72 8.88
CA LYS A 317 -10.74 24.09 7.74
C LYS A 317 -12.06 23.35 7.69
N LEU A 318 -12.36 22.48 8.65
CA LEU A 318 -13.61 21.74 8.67
C LEU A 318 -14.77 22.68 8.94
N MET A 319 -15.61 22.88 7.94
CA MET A 319 -16.78 23.80 8.02
C MET A 319 -18.10 23.05 8.22
N THR A 320 -18.23 21.88 7.63
CA THR A 320 -19.49 21.15 7.61
C THR A 320 -19.30 19.67 7.93
N VAL A 321 -20.10 19.20 8.89
CA VAL A 321 -20.31 17.77 9.15
C VAL A 321 -21.81 17.51 9.00
N ASP A 322 -22.20 16.83 7.93
CA ASP A 322 -23.60 16.50 7.67
C ASP A 322 -23.89 15.04 7.97
N MET A 323 -24.36 14.77 9.16
CA MET A 323 -24.79 13.46 9.66
C MET A 323 -26.32 13.31 9.63
N SER A 324 -27.03 14.04 8.77
CA SER A 324 -28.50 13.96 8.66
C SER A 324 -29.00 12.54 8.32
N GLU A 325 -28.18 11.74 7.65
CA GLU A 325 -28.46 10.34 7.34
C GLU A 325 -28.11 9.36 8.48
N CYS A 326 -27.41 9.83 9.52
CA CYS A 326 -26.98 9.02 10.66
C CYS A 326 -28.07 9.02 11.75
N THR A 327 -28.84 7.94 11.83
CA THR A 327 -29.95 7.81 12.76
C THR A 327 -29.70 6.88 13.96
N GLN A 328 -28.50 6.30 14.04
CA GLN A 328 -28.14 5.25 15.02
C GLN A 328 -26.87 5.57 15.80
N VAL A 329 -26.39 6.83 15.80
CA VAL A 329 -25.17 7.20 16.51
C VAL A 329 -25.39 7.06 18.01
N GLU A 330 -24.57 6.24 18.64
CA GLU A 330 -24.61 5.97 20.08
C GLU A 330 -23.69 6.93 20.83
N SER A 331 -22.51 7.19 20.28
CA SER A 331 -21.50 8.03 20.93
C SER A 331 -20.66 8.87 19.96
N ILE A 332 -20.40 10.10 20.39
CA ILE A 332 -19.33 10.97 19.88
C ILE A 332 -18.36 11.11 21.06
N GLU A 333 -17.23 10.43 20.99
CA GLU A 333 -16.35 10.28 22.15
C GLU A 333 -15.49 11.52 22.42
N ASN A 334 -14.60 11.40 23.41
CA ASN A 334 -13.80 12.51 23.89
C ASN A 334 -12.99 13.15 22.75
N CYS A 335 -13.03 14.49 22.69
CA CYS A 335 -12.27 15.29 21.72
C CYS A 335 -12.48 14.94 20.23
N ALA A 336 -13.57 14.26 19.87
CA ALA A 336 -13.83 13.80 18.51
C ALA A 336 -13.68 14.92 17.46
N PHE A 337 -14.14 16.13 17.76
CA PHE A 337 -14.09 17.36 16.94
C PHE A 337 -13.38 18.51 17.67
N HIS A 338 -12.45 18.20 18.58
CA HIS A 338 -11.75 19.24 19.33
C HIS A 338 -10.81 20.06 18.44
N GLY A 339 -10.95 21.38 18.51
CA GLY A 339 -10.08 22.33 17.80
C GLY A 339 -10.44 22.54 16.33
N ASP A 340 -11.65 22.15 15.92
CA ASP A 340 -12.18 22.38 14.57
C ASP A 340 -12.74 23.81 14.50
N SER A 341 -11.84 24.78 14.49
CA SER A 341 -12.14 26.20 14.73
C SER A 341 -13.03 26.86 13.67
N GLU A 342 -13.10 26.30 12.46
CA GLU A 342 -13.95 26.80 11.38
C GLU A 342 -15.29 26.06 11.26
N LEU A 343 -15.60 25.11 12.14
CA LEU A 343 -16.84 24.34 12.09
C LEU A 343 -18.05 25.26 12.24
N GLN A 344 -18.85 25.36 11.19
CA GLN A 344 -20.03 26.23 11.12
C GLN A 344 -21.33 25.44 11.24
N LEU A 345 -21.35 24.23 10.68
CA LEU A 345 -22.56 23.43 10.60
C LEU A 345 -22.29 21.98 10.99
N PHE A 346 -22.97 21.53 12.03
CA PHE A 346 -23.04 20.14 12.44
C PHE A 346 -24.51 19.70 12.45
N LYS A 347 -24.88 18.83 11.53
CA LYS A 347 -26.24 18.28 11.43
C LYS A 347 -26.25 16.84 11.89
N ILE A 348 -27.33 16.44 12.56
CA ILE A 348 -27.55 15.07 13.01
C ILE A 348 -28.99 14.63 12.69
N GLY A 349 -29.15 13.40 12.18
CA GLY A 349 -30.44 12.86 11.78
C GLY A 349 -31.28 12.25 12.91
N MET A 350 -30.88 12.39 14.16
CA MET A 350 -31.50 11.79 15.33
C MET A 350 -32.44 12.74 16.05
N LYS A 351 -33.50 12.19 16.65
CA LYS A 351 -34.42 12.96 17.52
C LYS A 351 -33.84 13.23 18.91
N THR A 352 -32.95 12.39 19.39
CA THR A 352 -32.23 12.51 20.65
C THR A 352 -30.72 12.56 20.36
N PRO A 353 -29.98 13.51 20.96
CA PRO A 353 -28.54 13.55 20.74
C PRO A 353 -27.85 12.27 21.25
N PRO A 354 -26.74 11.86 20.61
CA PRO A 354 -25.91 10.79 21.11
C PRO A 354 -25.22 11.18 22.41
N SER A 355 -24.65 10.22 23.13
CA SER A 355 -23.74 10.55 24.23
C SER A 355 -22.52 11.30 23.69
N CYS A 356 -22.17 12.41 24.34
CA CYS A 356 -20.99 13.19 23.99
C CYS A 356 -19.94 13.07 25.08
N GLY A 357 -18.73 12.72 24.68
CA GLY A 357 -17.58 12.62 25.58
C GLY A 357 -17.04 13.99 26.00
N PHE A 358 -16.10 13.99 26.92
CA PHE A 358 -15.43 15.20 27.40
C PHE A 358 -14.75 15.93 26.23
N ALA A 359 -14.98 17.26 26.13
CA ALA A 359 -14.40 18.11 25.10
C ALA A 359 -14.65 17.66 23.64
N ALA A 360 -15.70 16.85 23.37
CA ALA A 360 -16.00 16.36 22.03
C ALA A 360 -16.09 17.48 20.99
N PHE A 361 -16.55 18.67 21.40
CA PHE A 361 -16.72 19.87 20.58
C PHE A 361 -16.04 21.10 21.21
N SER A 362 -14.95 20.94 21.96
CA SER A 362 -14.23 22.10 22.49
C SER A 362 -13.42 22.80 21.42
N ASP A 363 -13.22 24.11 21.60
CA ASP A 363 -12.47 24.98 20.68
C ASP A 363 -13.00 24.96 19.24
N ILE A 364 -14.31 24.72 19.05
CA ILE A 364 -15.00 24.94 17.78
C ILE A 364 -15.41 26.42 17.66
N ASN A 365 -15.85 26.83 16.48
CA ASN A 365 -16.37 28.18 16.24
C ASN A 365 -17.52 28.50 17.18
N SER A 366 -17.45 29.62 17.88
CA SER A 366 -18.51 30.06 18.81
C SER A 366 -19.87 30.37 18.15
N SER A 367 -19.87 30.56 16.83
CA SER A 367 -21.06 30.76 16.00
C SER A 367 -21.60 29.46 15.37
N SER A 368 -21.03 28.31 15.72
CA SER A 368 -21.46 27.01 15.17
C SER A 368 -22.92 26.72 15.46
N VAL A 369 -23.64 26.23 14.48
CA VAL A 369 -25.02 25.78 14.61
C VAL A 369 -25.04 24.26 14.70
N LEU A 370 -25.40 23.75 15.87
CA LEU A 370 -25.68 22.32 16.10
C LEU A 370 -27.17 22.10 15.82
N LYS A 371 -27.48 21.32 14.75
CA LYS A 371 -28.87 21.05 14.30
C LYS A 371 -29.17 19.56 14.37
#